data_dbe3bdc478238f085bba101221c53445
#
_entry.id   dbe3bdc478238f085bba101221c53445
#
_cell.length_a   1.000
_cell.length_b   1.000
_cell.length_c   1.000
_cell.angle_alpha   90.00
_cell.angle_beta   90.00
_cell.angle_gamma   90.00
#
_symmetry.space_group_name_H-M   'P 1'
#
loop_
_entity.id
_entity.type
_entity.pdbx_description
1 polymer ?
#
loop_
_entity_poly.entity_id
_entity_poly.type
_entity_poly.pdbx_seq_one_letter_code
_entity_poly.pdbx_strand_id
1 'polypeptide(L)'
;MKTNEEILLGVKRGDASDFELLYARYKEKLHNFILAVSNYDYYLTEEVVQITFVKIWETRERIDIDKSFGSYITTIARNTLMTYYNHRKTERAYCSKFTNESLSTYETEEAVVSRLTLEHVNKIIKLIPPARQRIFVMSKKYGYSNKAIAQRLTLSENTVESQLTKAHLFMRRYKNVI
;
A
#
# COMPACT_ATOMS: atom_id res chain seq x y z
N MET A 1 -20.15 16.76 9.00
CA MET A 1 -19.39 15.90 8.08
C MET A 1 -18.83 14.74 8.92
N LYS A 2 -19.14 13.47 8.59
CA LYS A 2 -18.68 12.33 9.39
C LYS A 2 -17.14 12.27 9.45
N THR A 3 -16.61 11.94 10.60
CA THR A 3 -15.17 11.66 10.77
C THR A 3 -14.79 10.36 10.07
N ASN A 4 -13.49 10.12 9.92
CA ASN A 4 -13.03 8.85 9.31
C ASN A 4 -13.36 7.63 10.19
N GLU A 5 -13.30 7.79 11.49
CA GLU A 5 -13.65 6.74 12.47
C GLU A 5 -15.14 6.39 12.41
N GLU A 6 -16.03 7.40 12.34
CA GLU A 6 -17.48 7.19 12.22
C GLU A 6 -17.84 6.44 10.92
N ILE A 7 -17.21 6.82 9.79
CA ILE A 7 -17.41 6.12 8.52
C ILE A 7 -16.94 4.67 8.60
N LEU A 8 -15.76 4.42 9.16
CA LEU A 8 -15.24 3.06 9.31
C LEU A 8 -16.10 2.18 10.21
N LEU A 9 -16.66 2.75 11.28
CA LEU A 9 -17.61 2.05 12.15
C LEU A 9 -18.90 1.70 11.41
N GLY A 10 -19.43 2.60 10.57
CA GLY A 10 -20.60 2.33 9.74
C GLY A 10 -20.32 1.24 8.71
N VAL A 11 -19.19 1.30 8.03
CA VAL A 11 -18.75 0.26 7.08
C VAL A 11 -18.64 -1.11 7.75
N LYS A 12 -18.06 -1.20 8.95
CA LYS A 12 -18.01 -2.47 9.72
C LYS A 12 -19.39 -3.07 9.98
N ARG A 13 -20.39 -2.23 10.20
CA ARG A 13 -21.80 -2.64 10.39
C ARG A 13 -22.54 -2.99 9.09
N GLY A 14 -21.88 -2.79 7.94
CA GLY A 14 -22.46 -3.04 6.63
C GLY A 14 -23.30 -1.88 6.08
N ASP A 15 -23.09 -0.66 6.55
CA ASP A 15 -23.78 0.53 6.04
C ASP A 15 -23.21 0.91 4.66
N ALA A 16 -24.03 0.77 3.62
CA ALA A 16 -23.66 1.06 2.25
C ALA A 16 -23.39 2.56 2.02
N SER A 17 -24.12 3.44 2.71
CA SER A 17 -23.89 4.90 2.58
C SER A 17 -22.54 5.31 3.15
N ASP A 18 -22.11 4.71 4.26
CA ASP A 18 -20.79 4.94 4.82
C ASP A 18 -19.70 4.33 3.95
N PHE A 19 -19.96 3.21 3.28
CA PHE A 19 -19.04 2.65 2.31
C PHE A 19 -18.89 3.56 1.07
N GLU A 20 -19.97 4.16 0.58
CA GLU A 20 -19.91 5.14 -0.51
C GLU A 20 -19.06 6.36 -0.14
N LEU A 21 -19.22 6.87 1.09
CA LEU A 21 -18.38 7.97 1.59
C LEU A 21 -16.91 7.55 1.70
N LEU A 22 -16.64 6.32 2.12
CA LEU A 22 -15.28 5.76 2.18
C LEU A 22 -14.68 5.66 0.78
N TYR A 23 -15.44 5.13 -0.17
CA TYR A 23 -15.05 5.03 -1.58
C TYR A 23 -14.70 6.39 -2.16
N ALA A 24 -15.59 7.38 -2.05
CA ALA A 24 -15.37 8.72 -2.55
C ALA A 24 -14.10 9.37 -1.96
N ARG A 25 -13.83 9.12 -0.66
CA ARG A 25 -12.68 9.70 0.05
C ARG A 25 -11.33 9.09 -0.36
N TYR A 26 -11.30 7.82 -0.73
CA TYR A 26 -10.06 7.08 -0.95
C TYR A 26 -9.79 6.69 -2.40
N LYS A 27 -10.81 6.65 -3.28
CA LYS A 27 -10.70 6.21 -4.68
C LYS A 27 -9.56 6.92 -5.41
N GLU A 28 -9.59 8.24 -5.44
CA GLU A 28 -8.61 9.03 -6.22
C GLU A 28 -7.18 8.82 -5.71
N LYS A 29 -6.98 8.83 -4.39
CA LYS A 29 -5.66 8.61 -3.79
C LYS A 29 -5.13 7.20 -4.08
N LEU A 30 -6.00 6.20 -4.02
CA LEU A 30 -5.66 4.83 -4.32
C LEU A 30 -5.34 4.65 -5.80
N HIS A 31 -6.18 5.22 -6.69
CA HIS A 31 -5.98 5.20 -8.13
C HIS A 31 -4.61 5.78 -8.49
N ASN A 32 -4.28 6.99 -8.01
CA ASN A 32 -3.01 7.64 -8.29
C ASN A 32 -1.81 6.83 -7.75
N PHE A 33 -1.98 6.18 -6.59
CA PHE A 33 -0.94 5.29 -6.05
C PHE A 33 -0.72 4.07 -6.93
N ILE A 34 -1.79 3.37 -7.33
CA ILE A 34 -1.68 2.17 -8.17
C ILE A 34 -1.18 2.53 -9.57
N LEU A 35 -1.66 3.62 -10.15
CA LEU A 35 -1.19 4.10 -11.45
C LEU A 35 0.32 4.32 -11.48
N ALA A 36 0.86 4.91 -10.41
CA ALA A 36 2.31 5.14 -10.30
C ALA A 36 3.12 3.85 -10.14
N VAL A 37 2.56 2.79 -9.51
CA VAL A 37 3.27 1.52 -9.31
C VAL A 37 2.97 0.47 -10.38
N SER A 38 1.95 0.67 -11.22
CA SER A 38 1.63 -0.17 -12.37
C SER A 38 2.26 0.31 -13.68
N ASN A 39 3.22 1.24 -13.60
CA ASN A 39 3.86 1.86 -14.77
C ASN A 39 2.84 2.52 -15.72
N TYR A 40 1.85 3.22 -15.14
CA TYR A 40 0.78 3.93 -15.86
C TYR A 40 -0.16 3.04 -16.67
N ASP A 41 -0.29 1.77 -16.30
CA ASP A 41 -1.32 0.88 -16.84
C ASP A 41 -2.69 1.26 -16.27
N TYR A 42 -3.45 2.07 -17.02
CA TYR A 42 -4.78 2.57 -16.61
C TYR A 42 -5.80 1.43 -16.45
N TYR A 43 -5.79 0.46 -17.35
CA TYR A 43 -6.73 -0.67 -17.28
C TYR A 43 -6.51 -1.50 -16.02
N LEU A 44 -5.27 -1.91 -15.78
CA LEU A 44 -4.88 -2.65 -14.58
C LEU A 44 -5.15 -1.83 -13.31
N THR A 45 -4.94 -0.51 -13.36
CA THR A 45 -5.19 0.38 -12.23
C THR A 45 -6.66 0.37 -11.82
N GLU A 46 -7.57 0.53 -12.77
CA GLU A 46 -9.02 0.50 -12.50
C GLU A 46 -9.44 -0.86 -11.93
N GLU A 47 -8.97 -1.95 -12.51
CA GLU A 47 -9.27 -3.31 -12.03
C GLU A 47 -8.78 -3.52 -10.59
N VAL A 48 -7.52 -3.15 -10.29
CA VAL A 48 -6.95 -3.29 -8.94
C VAL A 48 -7.69 -2.43 -7.92
N VAL A 49 -8.09 -1.22 -8.31
CA VAL A 49 -8.87 -0.33 -7.43
C VAL A 49 -10.24 -0.96 -7.13
N GLN A 50 -10.96 -1.44 -8.14
CA GLN A 50 -12.27 -2.10 -7.95
C GLN A 50 -12.15 -3.33 -7.05
N ILE A 51 -11.23 -4.25 -7.35
CA ILE A 51 -11.01 -5.46 -6.55
C ILE A 51 -10.64 -5.10 -5.10
N THR A 52 -9.87 -4.04 -4.89
CA THR A 52 -9.49 -3.58 -3.56
C THR A 52 -10.70 -3.17 -2.73
N PHE A 53 -11.61 -2.39 -3.30
CA PHE A 53 -12.83 -1.98 -2.59
C PHE A 53 -13.80 -3.15 -2.36
N VAL A 54 -13.91 -4.09 -3.30
CA VAL A 54 -14.68 -5.34 -3.10
C VAL A 54 -14.11 -6.12 -1.91
N LYS A 55 -12.80 -6.34 -1.84
CA LYS A 55 -12.14 -7.03 -0.71
C LYS A 55 -12.36 -6.29 0.61
N ILE A 56 -12.34 -4.96 0.63
CA ILE A 56 -12.61 -4.18 1.83
C ILE A 56 -14.05 -4.43 2.29
N TRP A 57 -15.02 -4.44 1.38
CA TRP A 57 -16.42 -4.72 1.72
C TRP A 57 -16.62 -6.13 2.24
N GLU A 58 -16.01 -7.12 1.60
CA GLU A 58 -16.07 -8.52 2.02
C GLU A 58 -15.44 -8.77 3.40
N THR A 59 -14.35 -8.07 3.69
CA THR A 59 -13.61 -8.22 4.95
C THR A 59 -13.87 -7.09 5.96
N ARG A 60 -14.94 -6.32 5.78
CA ARG A 60 -15.23 -5.09 6.54
C ARG A 60 -15.24 -5.26 8.06
N GLU A 61 -15.67 -6.40 8.54
CA GLU A 61 -15.71 -6.71 9.98
C GLU A 61 -14.31 -6.76 10.60
N ARG A 62 -13.27 -7.06 9.80
CA ARG A 62 -11.87 -7.15 10.22
C ARG A 62 -11.14 -5.81 10.20
N ILE A 63 -11.80 -4.74 9.78
CA ILE A 63 -11.20 -3.40 9.76
C ILE A 63 -10.84 -3.00 11.20
N ASP A 64 -9.57 -2.69 11.42
CA ASP A 64 -9.06 -2.21 12.70
C ASP A 64 -9.07 -0.68 12.69
N ILE A 65 -9.95 -0.08 13.48
CA ILE A 65 -10.13 1.38 13.56
C ILE A 65 -8.94 2.09 14.23
N ASP A 66 -8.15 1.37 15.01
CA ASP A 66 -6.95 1.91 15.64
C ASP A 66 -5.78 2.04 14.66
N LYS A 67 -5.88 1.40 13.50
CA LYS A 67 -4.88 1.46 12.44
C LYS A 67 -5.23 2.48 11.37
N SER A 68 -4.20 2.96 10.67
CA SER A 68 -4.38 3.83 9.51
C SER A 68 -5.09 3.10 8.38
N PHE A 69 -6.34 3.48 8.08
CA PHE A 69 -7.08 2.90 6.97
C PHE A 69 -6.39 3.14 5.62
N GLY A 70 -5.75 4.30 5.44
CA GLY A 70 -4.95 4.57 4.24
C GLY A 70 -3.82 3.57 4.02
N SER A 71 -3.14 3.14 5.09
CA SER A 71 -2.11 2.10 5.01
C SER A 71 -2.72 0.72 4.76
N TYR A 72 -3.88 0.43 5.35
CA TYR A 72 -4.61 -0.82 5.15
C TYR A 72 -5.05 -1.01 3.70
N ILE A 73 -5.75 -0.02 3.13
CA ILE A 73 -6.22 -0.06 1.73
C ILE A 73 -5.06 -0.16 0.74
N THR A 74 -3.97 0.59 0.97
CA THR A 74 -2.77 0.54 0.14
C THR A 74 -2.11 -0.85 0.18
N THR A 75 -2.11 -1.51 1.33
CA THR A 75 -1.58 -2.88 1.47
C THR A 75 -2.41 -3.89 0.70
N ILE A 76 -3.75 -3.80 0.78
CA ILE A 76 -4.65 -4.68 0.00
C ILE A 76 -4.41 -4.46 -1.50
N ALA A 77 -4.36 -3.21 -1.96
CA ALA A 77 -4.17 -2.89 -3.35
C ALA A 77 -2.82 -3.39 -3.90
N ARG A 78 -1.74 -3.21 -3.14
CA ARG A 78 -0.42 -3.74 -3.49
C ARG A 78 -0.45 -5.28 -3.60
N ASN A 79 -1.05 -5.96 -2.64
CA ASN A 79 -1.15 -7.42 -2.67
C ASN A 79 -1.99 -7.91 -3.86
N THR A 80 -3.05 -7.17 -4.21
CA THR A 80 -3.88 -7.45 -5.38
C THR A 80 -3.07 -7.29 -6.67
N LEU A 81 -2.30 -6.21 -6.80
CA LEU A 81 -1.41 -5.97 -7.93
C LEU A 81 -0.33 -7.05 -8.06
N MET A 82 0.30 -7.46 -6.95
CA MET A 82 1.29 -8.54 -6.93
C MET A 82 0.68 -9.88 -7.35
N THR A 83 -0.54 -10.18 -6.91
CA THR A 83 -1.26 -11.38 -7.32
C THR A 83 -1.48 -11.39 -8.84
N TYR A 84 -1.87 -10.25 -9.40
CA TYR A 84 -2.05 -10.09 -10.85
C TYR A 84 -0.74 -10.35 -11.62
N TYR A 85 0.37 -9.76 -11.20
CA TYR A 85 1.67 -10.01 -11.85
C TYR A 85 2.13 -11.46 -11.73
N ASN A 86 1.91 -12.10 -10.58
CA ASN A 86 2.24 -13.51 -10.39
C ASN A 86 1.41 -14.41 -11.31
N HIS A 87 0.12 -14.14 -11.48
CA HIS A 87 -0.73 -14.87 -12.44
C HIS A 87 -0.22 -14.72 -13.86
N ARG A 88 0.05 -13.51 -14.33
CA ARG A 88 0.61 -13.29 -15.68
C ARG A 88 1.95 -14.00 -15.89
N LYS A 89 2.80 -14.03 -14.85
CA LYS A 89 4.06 -14.78 -14.92
C LYS A 89 3.81 -16.29 -15.07
N THR A 90 2.85 -16.84 -14.33
CA THR A 90 2.48 -18.26 -14.39
C THR A 90 1.85 -18.60 -15.74
N GLU A 91 0.95 -17.77 -16.26
CA GLU A 91 0.34 -17.96 -17.59
C GLU A 91 1.38 -17.93 -18.70
N ARG A 92 2.31 -16.96 -18.67
CA ARG A 92 3.42 -16.91 -19.65
C ARG A 92 4.30 -18.15 -19.57
N ALA A 93 4.64 -18.61 -18.35
CA ALA A 93 5.43 -19.83 -18.15
C ALA A 93 4.67 -21.10 -18.61
N TYR A 94 3.34 -21.10 -18.52
CA TYR A 94 2.52 -22.21 -19.02
C TYR A 94 2.41 -22.19 -20.54
N CYS A 95 2.16 -21.03 -21.14
CA CYS A 95 2.15 -20.88 -22.60
C CYS A 95 3.51 -21.21 -23.24
N SER A 96 4.63 -20.85 -22.59
CA SER A 96 5.98 -21.17 -23.09
C SER A 96 6.30 -22.67 -23.07
N LYS A 97 5.63 -23.46 -22.24
CA LYS A 97 5.76 -24.94 -22.23
C LYS A 97 5.10 -25.61 -23.44
N PHE A 98 4.13 -24.95 -24.06
CA PHE A 98 3.41 -25.47 -25.26
C PHE A 98 4.00 -24.94 -26.56
N THR A 99 4.74 -23.85 -26.53
CA THR A 99 5.52 -23.37 -27.66
C THR A 99 6.97 -23.78 -27.41
N ASN A 100 7.51 -24.68 -28.22
CA ASN A 100 8.90 -25.18 -28.16
C ASN A 100 9.95 -24.11 -28.49
N GLU A 101 9.75 -22.91 -28.06
CA GLU A 101 10.73 -21.83 -28.11
C GLU A 101 11.32 -21.66 -26.71
N SER A 102 12.63 -21.87 -26.65
CA SER A 102 13.49 -21.59 -25.50
C SER A 102 13.37 -20.11 -25.11
N LEU A 103 12.30 -19.76 -24.38
CA LEU A 103 12.24 -18.49 -23.69
C LEU A 103 13.11 -18.65 -22.45
N SER A 104 14.37 -18.22 -22.60
CA SER A 104 15.23 -17.89 -21.46
C SER A 104 14.40 -17.18 -20.40
N THR A 105 14.65 -17.53 -19.16
CA THR A 105 14.06 -16.93 -17.96
C THR A 105 14.49 -15.46 -17.90
N TYR A 106 13.93 -14.64 -18.75
CA TYR A 106 14.03 -13.21 -18.58
C TYR A 106 13.06 -12.88 -17.43
N GLU A 107 13.60 -12.72 -16.22
CA GLU A 107 12.96 -11.81 -15.26
C GLU A 107 12.65 -10.56 -16.07
N THR A 108 11.37 -10.23 -16.25
CA THR A 108 11.02 -9.03 -17.02
C THR A 108 11.79 -7.88 -16.40
N GLU A 109 12.37 -7.00 -17.19
CA GLU A 109 13.08 -5.78 -16.70
C GLU A 109 12.25 -5.09 -15.61
N GLU A 110 10.92 -5.13 -15.73
CA GLU A 110 9.97 -4.60 -14.75
C GLU A 110 10.02 -5.32 -13.39
N ALA A 111 10.18 -6.65 -13.37
CA ALA A 111 10.29 -7.41 -12.11
C ALA A 111 11.65 -7.15 -11.44
N VAL A 112 12.72 -7.00 -12.23
CA VAL A 112 14.06 -6.63 -11.74
C VAL A 112 14.03 -5.20 -11.22
N VAL A 113 13.45 -4.25 -11.94
CA VAL A 113 13.31 -2.85 -11.52
C VAL A 113 12.46 -2.75 -10.25
N SER A 114 11.35 -3.48 -10.16
CA SER A 114 10.51 -3.49 -8.96
C SER A 114 11.24 -4.07 -7.75
N ARG A 115 12.01 -5.16 -7.92
CA ARG A 115 12.83 -5.76 -6.85
C ARG A 115 13.95 -4.81 -6.43
N LEU A 116 14.67 -4.25 -7.37
CA LEU A 116 15.74 -3.28 -7.11
C LEU A 116 15.21 -2.04 -6.40
N THR A 117 14.01 -1.57 -6.79
CA THR A 117 13.34 -0.44 -6.13
C THR A 117 12.98 -0.76 -4.69
N LEU A 118 12.44 -1.96 -4.40
CA LEU A 118 12.12 -2.40 -3.04
C LEU A 118 13.36 -2.58 -2.17
N GLU A 119 14.42 -3.15 -2.72
CA GLU A 119 15.71 -3.28 -2.02
C GLU A 119 16.32 -1.93 -1.72
N HIS A 120 16.23 -1.00 -2.67
CA HIS A 120 16.73 0.37 -2.51
C HIS A 120 15.94 1.14 -1.44
N VAL A 121 14.61 1.06 -1.48
CA VAL A 121 13.75 1.64 -0.44
C VAL A 121 14.07 1.06 0.93
N ASN A 122 14.28 -0.24 1.04
CA ASN A 122 14.67 -0.90 2.30
C ASN A 122 16.06 -0.44 2.78
N LYS A 123 17.02 -0.23 1.87
CA LYS A 123 18.34 0.33 2.22
C LYS A 123 18.20 1.75 2.76
N ILE A 124 17.38 2.60 2.12
CA ILE A 124 17.15 3.98 2.57
C ILE A 124 16.44 3.99 3.94
N ILE A 125 15.47 3.12 4.16
CA ILE A 125 14.78 2.99 5.47
C ILE A 125 15.80 2.66 6.57
N LYS A 126 16.80 1.83 6.31
CA LYS A 126 17.86 1.49 7.27
C LYS A 126 18.78 2.67 7.63
N LEU A 127 18.84 3.69 6.78
CA LEU A 127 19.61 4.92 7.05
C LEU A 127 18.85 5.92 7.93
N ILE A 128 17.54 5.71 8.14
CA ILE A 128 16.75 6.55 9.06
C ILE A 128 17.22 6.27 10.50
N PRO A 129 17.42 7.31 11.34
CA PRO A 129 17.76 7.13 12.75
C PRO A 129 16.80 6.16 13.46
N PRO A 130 17.30 5.22 14.31
CA PRO A 130 16.53 4.08 14.81
C PRO A 130 15.17 4.41 15.43
N ALA A 131 15.10 5.46 16.26
CA ALA A 131 13.83 5.87 16.88
C ALA A 131 12.80 6.31 15.84
N ARG A 132 13.22 7.09 14.84
CA ARG A 132 12.38 7.54 13.73
C ARG A 132 12.02 6.41 12.79
N GLN A 133 12.97 5.52 12.50
CA GLN A 133 12.75 4.32 11.69
C GLN A 133 11.65 3.45 12.28
N ARG A 134 11.67 3.22 13.59
CA ARG A 134 10.65 2.44 14.30
C ARG A 134 9.25 3.01 14.09
N ILE A 135 9.08 4.33 14.27
CA ILE A 135 7.82 5.04 14.06
C ILE A 135 7.38 4.92 12.58
N PHE A 136 8.31 5.12 11.63
CA PHE A 136 8.05 5.02 10.21
C PHE A 136 7.59 3.62 9.80
N VAL A 137 8.27 2.58 10.27
CA VAL A 137 7.91 1.18 10.02
C VAL A 137 6.55 0.83 10.63
N MET A 138 6.26 1.27 11.85
CA MET A 138 4.96 1.06 12.49
C MET A 138 3.82 1.69 11.68
N SER A 139 4.03 2.90 11.16
CA SER A 139 3.04 3.57 10.31
C SER A 139 2.92 2.95 8.92
N LYS A 140 4.03 2.69 8.21
CA LYS A 140 4.00 2.32 6.79
C LYS A 140 3.94 0.82 6.54
N LYS A 141 4.56 0.01 7.38
CA LYS A 141 4.56 -1.45 7.22
C LYS A 141 3.43 -2.12 8.00
N TYR A 142 3.18 -1.66 9.22
CA TYR A 142 2.16 -2.27 10.09
C TYR A 142 0.83 -1.51 10.12
N GLY A 143 0.74 -0.33 9.50
CA GLY A 143 -0.50 0.42 9.33
C GLY A 143 -1.07 1.06 10.61
N TYR A 144 -0.26 1.22 11.68
CA TYR A 144 -0.74 1.85 12.90
C TYR A 144 -1.05 3.33 12.69
N SER A 145 -2.13 3.82 13.34
CA SER A 145 -2.44 5.25 13.41
C SER A 145 -1.42 6.00 14.31
N ASN A 146 -1.33 7.32 14.16
CA ASN A 146 -0.45 8.13 15.01
C ASN A 146 -0.78 7.95 16.50
N LYS A 147 -2.07 7.88 16.85
CA LYS A 147 -2.57 7.60 18.19
C LYS A 147 -2.09 6.26 18.74
N ALA A 148 -2.23 5.20 17.94
CA ALA A 148 -1.80 3.84 18.33
C ALA A 148 -0.27 3.75 18.48
N ILE A 149 0.51 4.45 17.63
CA ILE A 149 1.96 4.54 17.73
C ILE A 149 2.36 5.30 19.00
N ALA A 150 1.71 6.44 19.26
CA ALA A 150 1.95 7.27 20.44
C ALA A 150 1.75 6.47 21.73
N GLN A 151 0.64 5.74 21.83
CA GLN A 151 0.35 4.88 22.99
C GLN A 151 1.41 3.77 23.17
N ARG A 152 1.75 3.05 22.07
CA ARG A 152 2.71 1.94 22.13
C ARG A 152 4.14 2.35 22.45
N LEU A 153 4.52 3.56 22.08
CA LEU A 153 5.87 4.09 22.31
C LEU A 153 5.94 5.09 23.47
N THR A 154 4.84 5.33 24.16
CA THR A 154 4.74 6.31 25.26
C THR A 154 5.19 7.70 24.81
N LEU A 155 4.71 8.12 23.64
CA LEU A 155 5.01 9.41 23.04
C LEU A 155 3.71 10.22 22.88
N SER A 156 3.84 11.54 22.63
CA SER A 156 2.69 12.34 22.19
C SER A 156 2.39 12.11 20.69
N GLU A 157 1.14 12.26 20.26
CA GLU A 157 0.76 12.18 18.85
C GLU A 157 1.52 13.22 18.00
N ASN A 158 1.71 14.43 18.52
CA ASN A 158 2.49 15.48 17.86
C ASN A 158 3.96 15.06 17.66
N THR A 159 4.54 14.34 18.62
CA THR A 159 5.90 13.78 18.47
C THR A 159 5.93 12.76 17.35
N VAL A 160 4.96 11.84 17.29
CA VAL A 160 4.85 10.84 16.23
C VAL A 160 4.72 11.50 14.87
N GLU A 161 3.84 12.49 14.72
CA GLU A 161 3.63 13.23 13.49
C GLU A 161 4.89 13.96 13.03
N SER A 162 5.56 14.66 13.95
CA SER A 162 6.84 15.34 13.67
C SER A 162 7.91 14.35 13.19
N GLN A 163 8.03 13.18 13.83
CA GLN A 163 8.99 12.15 13.41
C GLN A 163 8.64 11.54 12.05
N LEU A 164 7.36 11.32 11.76
CA LEU A 164 6.92 10.86 10.44
C LEU A 164 7.22 11.90 9.36
N THR A 165 6.95 13.17 9.60
CA THR A 165 7.28 14.25 8.67
C THR A 165 8.78 14.29 8.38
N LYS A 166 9.63 14.20 9.41
CA LYS A 166 11.10 14.15 9.24
C LYS A 166 11.55 12.89 8.50
N ALA A 167 10.89 11.73 8.72
CA ALA A 167 11.18 10.51 7.98
C ALA A 167 10.82 10.66 6.49
N HIS A 168 9.66 11.25 6.18
CA HIS A 168 9.24 11.51 4.79
C HIS A 168 10.18 12.47 4.08
N LEU A 169 10.60 13.55 4.73
CA LEU A 169 11.57 14.49 4.16
C LEU A 169 12.92 13.80 3.90
N PHE A 170 13.36 12.95 4.83
CA PHE A 170 14.56 12.14 4.64
C PHE A 170 14.44 11.23 3.42
N MET A 171 13.37 10.43 3.32
CA MET A 171 13.11 9.55 2.18
C MET A 171 13.06 10.32 0.84
N ARG A 172 12.44 11.51 0.84
CA ARG A 172 12.33 12.35 -0.36
C ARG A 172 13.70 12.82 -0.88
N ARG A 173 14.65 13.13 0.00
CA ARG A 173 16.01 13.51 -0.41
C ARG A 173 16.74 12.40 -1.16
N TYR A 174 16.50 11.15 -0.79
CA TYR A 174 17.11 9.99 -1.43
C TYR A 174 16.38 9.50 -2.68
N LYS A 175 15.11 9.90 -2.88
CA LYS A 175 14.36 9.58 -4.11
C LYS A 175 14.96 10.28 -5.34
N ASN A 176 15.60 11.43 -5.18
CA ASN A 176 16.19 12.21 -6.27
C ASN A 176 17.65 11.82 -6.56
N VAL A 177 18.17 10.77 -5.93
CA VAL A 177 19.55 10.26 -6.14
C VAL A 177 19.51 8.98 -7.00
N ILE A 178 18.33 8.60 -7.46
CA ILE A 178 18.03 7.56 -8.45
C ILE A 178 17.52 8.27 -9.70
#